data_190800c79c4ae204a984688e26def95f
#
_entry.id   190800c79c4ae204a984688e26def95f
#
_cell.length_a   1.000
_cell.length_b   1.000
_cell.length_c   1.000
_cell.angle_alpha   90.00
_cell.angle_beta   90.00
_cell.angle_gamma   90.00
#
_symmetry.space_group_name_H-M   'P 1'
#
loop_
_entity.id
_entity.type
_entity.pdbx_description
1 polymer ?
#
loop_
_entity_poly.entity_id
_entity_poly.type
_entity_poly.pdbx_seq_one_letter_code
_entity_poly.pdbx_strand_id
1 'polypeptide(L)'
;MKILAGTLLEGGLFRTLRRRARFGPFADLNAARREIAALPEIPPCDLNDFGRGGEAVRRMTLAAWLTAWDAGGLSPETGVIGWNGAGCTAENRRYWRDYTDCGREAGRGSLFVATLPTIPYCEAAIALGCRGPVAYFRTAADTAALAAQLAACPPGRYLCGEITADTLCVLLAETADAPMPHAADLAALFAAREAGS
;
A
#
# COMPACT_ATOMS: atom_id res chain seq x y z
N MET A 1 14.17 -13.46 3.67
CA MET A 1 12.98 -12.62 3.92
C MET A 1 11.79 -13.51 4.27
N LYS A 2 10.93 -13.09 5.21
CA LYS A 2 9.71 -13.82 5.60
C LYS A 2 8.49 -12.93 5.41
N ILE A 3 7.47 -13.39 4.67
CA ILE A 3 6.19 -12.69 4.56
C ILE A 3 5.31 -13.12 5.73
N LEU A 4 4.82 -12.14 6.50
CA LEU A 4 4.03 -12.34 7.71
C LEU A 4 2.53 -12.21 7.45
N ALA A 5 2.14 -11.27 6.59
CA ALA A 5 0.75 -10.94 6.27
C ALA A 5 0.69 -10.19 4.94
N GLY A 6 -0.51 -9.93 4.43
CA GLY A 6 -0.66 -9.12 3.23
C GLY A 6 -2.10 -8.90 2.82
N THR A 7 -2.30 -7.90 1.95
CA THR A 7 -3.58 -7.56 1.35
C THR A 7 -3.41 -7.32 -0.14
N LEU A 8 -4.25 -7.93 -0.95
CA LEU A 8 -4.40 -7.65 -2.37
C LEU A 8 -5.77 -7.00 -2.62
N LEU A 9 -5.75 -5.85 -3.30
CA LEU A 9 -6.93 -5.18 -3.83
C LEU A 9 -6.95 -5.31 -5.35
N GLU A 10 -8.00 -5.92 -5.87
CA GLU A 10 -8.24 -6.15 -7.29
C GLU A 10 -9.73 -6.10 -7.58
N GLY A 11 -10.18 -5.35 -8.60
CA GLY A 11 -11.59 -5.24 -8.97
C GLY A 11 -12.52 -4.78 -7.84
N GLY A 12 -12.03 -3.97 -6.89
CA GLY A 12 -12.78 -3.52 -5.71
C GLY A 12 -12.89 -4.55 -4.57
N LEU A 13 -12.29 -5.73 -4.74
CA LEU A 13 -12.25 -6.80 -3.76
C LEU A 13 -10.91 -6.78 -3.00
N PHE A 14 -10.95 -6.75 -1.67
CA PHE A 14 -9.78 -6.95 -0.83
C PHE A 14 -9.69 -8.43 -0.41
N ARG A 15 -8.48 -9.00 -0.52
CA ARG A 15 -8.15 -10.35 -0.06
C ARG A 15 -6.97 -10.28 0.91
N THR A 16 -7.05 -10.96 2.05
CA THR A 16 -5.92 -11.03 3.00
C THR A 16 -5.19 -12.37 2.91
N LEU A 17 -3.90 -12.34 3.17
CA LEU A 17 -3.00 -13.46 2.92
C LEU A 17 -3.03 -14.50 4.04
N ARG A 18 -2.96 -14.06 5.32
CA ARG A 18 -2.84 -14.94 6.48
C ARG A 18 -4.21 -15.42 6.97
N ARG A 19 -5.17 -14.48 7.18
CA ARG A 19 -6.52 -14.78 7.63
C ARG A 19 -7.42 -15.31 6.52
N ARG A 20 -7.00 -15.18 5.24
CA ARG A 20 -7.75 -15.60 4.04
C ARG A 20 -9.14 -14.96 3.95
N ALA A 21 -9.30 -13.78 4.55
CA ALA A 21 -10.57 -13.06 4.50
C ALA A 21 -10.73 -12.32 3.16
N ARG A 22 -12.00 -12.12 2.79
CA ARG A 22 -12.40 -11.41 1.57
C ARG A 22 -13.42 -10.34 1.94
N PHE A 23 -13.24 -9.12 1.40
CA PHE A 23 -14.11 -7.97 1.66
C PHE A 23 -14.47 -7.29 0.35
N GLY A 24 -15.75 -7.01 0.15
CA GLY A 24 -16.26 -6.40 -1.07
C GLY A 24 -16.86 -7.42 -2.06
N PRO A 25 -17.02 -7.08 -3.34
CA PRO A 25 -16.57 -5.80 -3.92
C PRO A 25 -17.34 -4.60 -3.38
N PHE A 26 -16.64 -3.48 -3.18
CA PHE A 26 -17.23 -2.27 -2.63
C PHE A 26 -17.65 -1.30 -3.73
N ALA A 27 -18.75 -0.59 -3.51
CA ALA A 27 -19.21 0.46 -4.41
C ALA A 27 -18.22 1.65 -4.46
N ASP A 28 -17.61 1.97 -3.32
CA ASP A 28 -16.60 3.01 -3.19
C ASP A 28 -15.68 2.76 -1.97
N LEU A 29 -14.60 3.55 -1.89
CA LEU A 29 -13.61 3.42 -0.81
C LEU A 29 -14.12 3.87 0.57
N ASN A 30 -15.21 4.65 0.65
CA ASN A 30 -15.82 5.01 1.93
C ASN A 30 -16.65 3.84 2.48
N ALA A 31 -17.32 3.09 1.61
CA ALA A 31 -17.98 1.84 1.98
C ALA A 31 -16.95 0.83 2.51
N ALA A 32 -15.84 0.63 1.79
CA ALA A 32 -14.73 -0.20 2.23
C ALA A 32 -14.19 0.23 3.60
N ARG A 33 -13.96 1.53 3.80
CA ARG A 33 -13.49 2.08 5.07
C ARG A 33 -14.42 1.73 6.23
N ARG A 34 -15.74 1.90 6.06
CA ARG A 34 -16.71 1.61 7.12
C ARG A 34 -16.72 0.14 7.51
N GLU A 35 -16.67 -0.76 6.53
CA GLU A 35 -16.67 -2.20 6.79
C GLU A 35 -15.36 -2.66 7.44
N ILE A 36 -14.22 -2.17 6.97
CA ILE A 36 -12.93 -2.45 7.59
C ILE A 36 -12.87 -1.93 9.03
N ALA A 37 -13.37 -0.70 9.28
CA ALA A 37 -13.41 -0.13 10.63
C ALA A 37 -14.27 -0.92 11.62
N ALA A 38 -15.23 -1.70 11.13
CA ALA A 38 -16.12 -2.54 11.95
C ALA A 38 -15.53 -3.93 12.25
N LEU A 39 -14.35 -4.27 11.72
CA LEU A 39 -13.74 -5.57 11.97
C LEU A 39 -13.32 -5.73 13.43
N PRO A 40 -13.50 -6.92 14.01
CA PRO A 40 -12.99 -7.20 15.35
C PRO A 40 -11.45 -7.12 15.36
N GLU A 41 -10.91 -6.60 16.46
CA GLU A 41 -9.46 -6.49 16.66
C GLU A 41 -8.73 -5.66 15.57
N ILE A 42 -9.44 -4.80 14.86
CA ILE A 42 -8.80 -3.90 13.89
C ILE A 42 -7.87 -2.94 14.63
N PRO A 43 -6.59 -2.82 14.26
CA PRO A 43 -5.69 -1.88 14.91
C PRO A 43 -6.12 -0.44 14.65
N PRO A 44 -5.75 0.51 15.54
CA PRO A 44 -6.05 1.92 15.31
C PRO A 44 -5.40 2.41 14.02
N CYS A 45 -6.14 3.29 13.31
CA CYS A 45 -5.69 3.94 12.09
C CYS A 45 -6.22 5.38 12.09
N ASP A 46 -5.36 6.36 11.90
CA ASP A 46 -5.77 7.76 11.77
C ASP A 46 -6.32 8.01 10.36
N LEU A 47 -7.61 8.20 10.28
CA LEU A 47 -8.35 8.43 9.02
C LEU A 47 -8.89 9.86 8.90
N ASN A 48 -8.40 10.83 9.69
CA ASN A 48 -8.90 12.21 9.68
C ASN A 48 -8.77 12.86 8.31
N ASP A 49 -7.68 12.62 7.60
CA ASP A 49 -7.43 13.16 6.26
C ASP A 49 -7.77 12.21 5.12
N PHE A 50 -8.34 11.04 5.42
CA PHE A 50 -8.69 10.02 4.42
C PHE A 50 -9.53 10.56 3.26
N GLY A 51 -10.52 11.41 3.55
CA GLY A 51 -11.40 12.00 2.52
C GLY A 51 -10.71 13.02 1.61
N ARG A 52 -9.58 13.59 2.03
CA ARG A 52 -8.78 14.55 1.26
C ARG A 52 -7.74 13.88 0.38
N GLY A 53 -7.37 12.64 0.69
CA GLY A 53 -6.41 11.85 -0.08
C GLY A 53 -6.94 11.51 -1.48
N GLY A 54 -6.05 11.48 -2.46
CA GLY A 54 -6.32 10.92 -3.78
C GLY A 54 -6.68 9.43 -3.71
N GLU A 55 -7.14 8.88 -4.81
CA GLU A 55 -7.58 7.47 -4.85
C GLU A 55 -6.44 6.51 -4.46
N ALA A 56 -5.23 6.72 -4.98
CA ALA A 56 -4.06 5.88 -4.66
C ALA A 56 -3.74 5.91 -3.16
N VAL A 57 -3.81 7.09 -2.51
CA VAL A 57 -3.61 7.25 -1.06
C VAL A 57 -4.65 6.45 -0.29
N ARG A 58 -5.94 6.61 -0.61
CA ARG A 58 -7.03 5.92 0.09
C ARG A 58 -6.97 4.41 -0.08
N ARG A 59 -6.69 3.93 -1.30
CA ARG A 59 -6.50 2.49 -1.58
C ARG A 59 -5.33 1.93 -0.79
N MET A 60 -4.17 2.62 -0.81
CA MET A 60 -2.97 2.20 -0.08
C MET A 60 -3.22 2.17 1.44
N THR A 61 -3.86 3.19 2.00
CA THR A 61 -4.17 3.25 3.44
C THR A 61 -5.07 2.09 3.86
N LEU A 62 -6.14 1.79 3.11
CA LEU A 62 -7.04 0.67 3.43
C LEU A 62 -6.36 -0.68 3.31
N ALA A 63 -5.56 -0.89 2.27
CA ALA A 63 -4.83 -2.14 2.09
C ALA A 63 -3.76 -2.34 3.17
N ALA A 64 -3.02 -1.29 3.54
CA ALA A 64 -2.06 -1.34 4.63
C ALA A 64 -2.73 -1.57 5.98
N TRP A 65 -3.90 -0.98 6.22
CA TRP A 65 -4.70 -1.20 7.43
C TRP A 65 -5.19 -2.65 7.56
N LEU A 66 -5.72 -3.22 6.47
CA LEU A 66 -6.07 -4.64 6.43
C LEU A 66 -4.85 -5.55 6.58
N THR A 67 -3.69 -5.17 6.04
CA THR A 67 -2.44 -5.92 6.25
C THR A 67 -2.02 -5.88 7.73
N ALA A 68 -2.17 -4.74 8.39
CA ALA A 68 -1.95 -4.62 9.83
C ALA A 68 -2.89 -5.52 10.63
N TRP A 69 -4.17 -5.55 10.27
CA TRP A 69 -5.15 -6.46 10.88
C TRP A 69 -4.84 -7.94 10.61
N ASP A 70 -4.47 -8.28 9.38
CA ASP A 70 -4.07 -9.63 8.98
C ASP A 70 -2.85 -10.12 9.77
N ALA A 71 -1.94 -9.21 10.10
CA ALA A 71 -0.74 -9.47 10.91
C ALA A 71 -1.02 -9.59 12.42
N GLY A 72 -2.13 -9.03 12.91
CA GLY A 72 -2.42 -8.87 14.34
C GLY A 72 -1.79 -7.62 14.95
N GLY A 73 -1.49 -6.61 14.14
CA GLY A 73 -0.90 -5.32 14.53
C GLY A 73 0.44 -5.03 13.86
N LEU A 74 0.89 -3.79 13.98
CA LEU A 74 2.21 -3.32 13.52
C LEU A 74 3.00 -2.74 14.70
N SER A 75 4.32 -2.80 14.59
CA SER A 75 5.21 -2.03 15.45
C SER A 75 5.36 -0.59 14.93
N PRO A 76 5.52 0.41 15.82
CA PRO A 76 5.86 1.77 15.40
C PRO A 76 7.15 1.87 14.57
N GLU A 77 8.10 0.95 14.75
CA GLU A 77 9.36 0.90 14.00
C GLU A 77 9.20 0.29 12.60
N THR A 78 8.00 -0.17 12.22
CA THR A 78 7.74 -0.71 10.89
C THR A 78 8.09 0.31 9.82
N GLY A 79 8.98 -0.06 8.88
CA GLY A 79 9.28 0.74 7.70
C GLY A 79 8.26 0.55 6.59
N VAL A 80 8.32 1.40 5.56
CA VAL A 80 7.46 1.29 4.37
C VAL A 80 8.30 1.36 3.11
N ILE A 81 8.11 0.41 2.21
CA ILE A 81 8.76 0.36 0.90
C ILE A 81 7.69 0.31 -0.17
N GLY A 82 7.74 1.26 -1.11
CA GLY A 82 6.75 1.38 -2.16
C GLY A 82 7.31 1.16 -3.56
N TRP A 83 6.52 0.52 -4.41
CA TRP A 83 6.76 0.39 -5.84
C TRP A 83 5.57 0.90 -6.65
N ASN A 84 5.85 1.71 -7.66
CA ASN A 84 4.86 2.19 -8.61
C ASN A 84 5.53 2.49 -9.94
N GLY A 85 5.49 1.55 -10.86
CA GLY A 85 6.12 1.70 -12.18
C GLY A 85 5.49 2.81 -13.03
N ALA A 86 4.18 3.05 -12.88
CA ALA A 86 3.45 4.12 -13.57
C ALA A 86 3.75 5.51 -12.98
N GLY A 87 4.28 5.60 -11.76
CA GLY A 87 4.44 6.86 -11.03
C GLY A 87 3.08 7.51 -10.76
N CYS A 88 3.06 8.85 -10.74
CA CYS A 88 1.85 9.65 -10.55
C CYS A 88 1.42 10.32 -11.85
N THR A 89 1.39 9.59 -12.96
CA THR A 89 1.12 10.16 -14.29
C THR A 89 -0.27 10.81 -14.39
N ALA A 90 -1.29 10.21 -13.79
CA ALA A 90 -2.66 10.75 -13.78
C ALA A 90 -2.74 12.03 -12.95
N GLU A 91 -2.14 12.03 -11.76
CA GLU A 91 -2.08 13.15 -10.84
C GLU A 91 -1.25 14.31 -11.44
N ASN A 92 -0.13 14.01 -12.09
CA ASN A 92 0.67 14.98 -12.81
C ASN A 92 -0.11 15.64 -13.94
N ARG A 93 -0.87 14.87 -14.73
CA ARG A 93 -1.73 15.43 -15.79
C ARG A 93 -2.83 16.31 -15.23
N ARG A 94 -3.45 15.91 -14.09
CA ARG A 94 -4.47 16.69 -13.41
C ARG A 94 -3.91 17.99 -12.86
N TYR A 95 -2.75 17.95 -12.18
CA TYR A 95 -2.06 19.14 -11.68
C TYR A 95 -1.69 20.09 -12.81
N TRP A 96 -1.08 19.56 -13.89
CA TRP A 96 -0.66 20.38 -15.03
C TRP A 96 -1.85 21.03 -15.73
N ARG A 97 -2.96 20.36 -15.86
CA ARG A 97 -4.19 20.92 -16.42
C ARG A 97 -4.73 22.05 -15.55
N ASP A 98 -4.86 21.84 -14.24
CA ASP A 98 -5.31 22.86 -13.29
C ASP A 98 -4.39 24.10 -13.33
N TYR A 99 -3.08 23.88 -13.40
CA TYR A 99 -2.07 24.93 -13.46
C TYR A 99 -2.15 25.74 -14.77
N THR A 100 -2.42 25.12 -15.90
CA THR A 100 -2.58 25.81 -17.18
C THR A 100 -3.90 26.56 -17.30
N ASP A 101 -4.98 25.97 -16.79
CA ASP A 101 -6.34 26.52 -16.92
C ASP A 101 -6.62 27.65 -15.91
N CYS A 102 -6.09 27.53 -14.69
CA CYS A 102 -6.33 28.49 -13.60
C CYS A 102 -5.19 29.53 -13.40
N GLY A 103 -4.07 29.36 -14.10
CA GLY A 103 -2.91 30.23 -14.00
C GLY A 103 -1.95 29.91 -12.84
N ARG A 104 -0.73 30.43 -12.94
CA ARG A 104 0.37 30.08 -12.02
C ARG A 104 0.14 30.49 -10.57
N GLU A 105 -0.65 31.50 -10.33
CA GLU A 105 -0.94 32.01 -8.98
C GLU A 105 -1.99 31.18 -8.23
N ALA A 106 -2.74 30.34 -8.95
CA ALA A 106 -3.78 29.49 -8.38
C ALA A 106 -3.29 28.08 -7.99
N GLY A 107 -1.98 27.84 -7.99
CA GLY A 107 -1.37 26.54 -7.72
C GLY A 107 -1.88 25.92 -6.41
N ARG A 108 -2.68 24.85 -6.52
CA ARG A 108 -3.25 24.16 -5.36
C ARG A 108 -2.22 23.17 -4.80
N GLY A 109 -1.69 23.48 -3.61
CA GLY A 109 -0.71 22.63 -2.94
C GLY A 109 -1.15 21.16 -2.79
N SER A 110 -2.44 20.91 -2.57
CA SER A 110 -2.98 19.56 -2.48
C SER A 110 -2.88 18.75 -3.78
N LEU A 111 -3.04 19.40 -4.95
CA LEU A 111 -2.84 18.76 -6.24
C LEU A 111 -1.36 18.50 -6.51
N PHE A 112 -0.47 19.43 -6.11
CA PHE A 112 0.98 19.25 -6.22
C PHE A 112 1.45 18.08 -5.35
N VAL A 113 1.03 18.00 -4.09
CA VAL A 113 1.39 16.89 -3.19
C VAL A 113 1.00 15.53 -3.80
N ALA A 114 -0.16 15.43 -4.44
CA ALA A 114 -0.60 14.20 -5.10
C ALA A 114 0.30 13.76 -6.28
N THR A 115 1.15 14.67 -6.82
CA THR A 115 2.11 14.32 -7.89
C THR A 115 3.35 13.59 -7.39
N LEU A 116 3.57 13.54 -6.08
CA LEU A 116 4.71 12.86 -5.48
C LEU A 116 4.41 11.38 -5.30
N PRO A 117 5.14 10.47 -5.96
CA PRO A 117 4.82 9.05 -5.96
C PRO A 117 5.03 8.36 -4.60
N THR A 118 5.72 9.00 -3.67
CA THR A 118 5.90 8.52 -2.29
C THR A 118 4.68 8.76 -1.40
N ILE A 119 3.80 9.69 -1.76
CA ILE A 119 2.69 10.12 -0.91
C ILE A 119 1.77 8.99 -0.47
N PRO A 120 1.32 8.06 -1.32
CA PRO A 120 0.47 6.95 -0.86
C PRO A 120 1.09 6.14 0.28
N TYR A 121 2.39 5.96 0.24
CA TYR A 121 3.15 5.19 1.23
C TYR A 121 3.39 5.98 2.52
N CYS A 122 3.73 7.26 2.39
CA CYS A 122 3.91 8.16 3.53
C CYS A 122 2.60 8.33 4.31
N GLU A 123 1.49 8.58 3.62
CA GLU A 123 0.17 8.74 4.23
C GLU A 123 -0.30 7.45 4.92
N ALA A 124 -0.06 6.27 4.33
CA ALA A 124 -0.34 5.01 4.97
C ALA A 124 0.52 4.80 6.23
N ALA A 125 1.81 5.16 6.18
CA ALA A 125 2.69 5.11 7.35
C ALA A 125 2.19 6.02 8.47
N ILE A 126 1.82 7.26 8.17
CA ILE A 126 1.28 8.23 9.13
C ILE A 126 -0.01 7.70 9.75
N ALA A 127 -0.95 7.24 8.92
CA ALA A 127 -2.25 6.73 9.36
C ALA A 127 -2.13 5.52 10.31
N LEU A 128 -1.10 4.69 10.13
CA LEU A 128 -0.84 3.50 10.95
C LEU A 128 0.16 3.74 12.09
N GLY A 129 0.65 4.97 12.25
CA GLY A 129 1.64 5.32 13.30
C GLY A 129 3.02 4.69 13.07
N CYS A 130 3.35 4.29 11.85
CA CYS A 130 4.66 3.76 11.49
C CYS A 130 5.69 4.89 11.41
N ARG A 131 6.84 4.71 12.06
CA ARG A 131 7.92 5.70 12.17
C ARG A 131 9.25 5.18 11.60
N GLY A 132 9.25 3.98 11.05
CA GLY A 132 10.40 3.40 10.37
C GLY A 132 10.72 4.12 9.06
N PRO A 133 11.80 3.73 8.37
CA PRO A 133 12.22 4.36 7.13
C PRO A 133 11.18 4.17 6.03
N VAL A 134 11.02 5.18 5.16
CA VAL A 134 10.17 5.12 3.97
C VAL A 134 11.05 5.22 2.72
N ALA A 135 10.88 4.28 1.80
CA ALA A 135 11.56 4.25 0.51
C ALA A 135 10.56 4.04 -0.64
N TYR A 136 10.90 4.52 -1.82
CA TYR A 136 10.09 4.36 -3.02
C TYR A 136 10.96 4.02 -4.23
N PHE A 137 10.49 3.10 -5.05
CA PHE A 137 11.14 2.68 -6.29
C PHE A 137 10.17 2.81 -7.48
N ARG A 138 10.63 3.49 -8.54
CA ARG A 138 9.88 3.64 -9.79
C ARG A 138 10.12 2.44 -10.72
N THR A 139 9.84 1.26 -10.23
CA THR A 139 9.92 0.01 -10.98
C THR A 139 8.73 -0.86 -10.62
N ALA A 140 8.47 -1.92 -11.37
CA ALA A 140 7.59 -3.00 -10.90
C ALA A 140 8.28 -3.75 -9.76
N ALA A 141 7.50 -4.32 -8.87
CA ALA A 141 8.00 -5.19 -7.82
C ALA A 141 7.79 -6.65 -8.23
N ASP A 142 8.90 -7.38 -8.32
CA ASP A 142 8.87 -8.84 -8.22
C ASP A 142 9.45 -9.28 -6.88
N THR A 143 9.37 -10.56 -6.59
CA THR A 143 9.87 -11.08 -5.31
C THR A 143 11.40 -11.00 -5.18
N ALA A 144 12.13 -10.98 -6.29
CA ALA A 144 13.59 -10.81 -6.29
C ALA A 144 13.97 -9.36 -5.95
N ALA A 145 13.29 -8.38 -6.57
CA ALA A 145 13.47 -6.96 -6.25
C ALA A 145 13.12 -6.67 -4.79
N LEU A 146 12.01 -7.23 -4.28
CA LEU A 146 11.63 -7.12 -2.88
C LEU A 146 12.70 -7.69 -1.94
N ALA A 147 13.21 -8.89 -2.23
CA ALA A 147 14.25 -9.52 -1.43
C ALA A 147 15.55 -8.71 -1.42
N ALA A 148 15.97 -8.20 -2.58
CA ALA A 148 17.17 -7.38 -2.71
C ALA A 148 17.05 -6.06 -1.92
N GLN A 149 15.90 -5.39 -1.99
CA GLN A 149 15.68 -4.15 -1.25
C GLN A 149 15.63 -4.39 0.27
N LEU A 150 14.95 -5.44 0.73
CA LEU A 150 14.94 -5.79 2.15
C LEU A 150 16.30 -6.21 2.68
N ALA A 151 17.13 -6.88 1.87
CA ALA A 151 18.51 -7.21 2.25
C ALA A 151 19.39 -5.96 2.42
N ALA A 152 19.07 -4.87 1.72
CA ALA A 152 19.76 -3.58 1.85
C ALA A 152 19.22 -2.71 3.00
N CYS A 153 18.09 -3.08 3.61
CA CYS A 153 17.48 -2.34 4.71
C CYS A 153 18.02 -2.83 6.07
N PRO A 154 17.98 -1.99 7.12
CA PRO A 154 18.20 -2.44 8.50
C PRO A 154 17.29 -3.61 8.86
N PRO A 155 17.75 -4.52 9.75
CA PRO A 155 16.89 -5.60 10.26
C PRO A 155 15.59 -5.05 10.85
N GLY A 156 14.44 -5.63 10.45
CA GLY A 156 13.14 -5.15 10.92
C GLY A 156 11.97 -5.62 10.07
N ARG A 157 10.82 -5.00 10.29
CA ARG A 157 9.58 -5.25 9.55
C ARG A 157 9.26 -4.10 8.63
N TYR A 158 8.76 -4.42 7.45
CA TYR A 158 8.45 -3.45 6.40
C TYR A 158 7.09 -3.74 5.76
N LEU A 159 6.26 -2.73 5.66
CA LEU A 159 5.12 -2.74 4.75
C LEU A 159 5.64 -2.50 3.33
N CYS A 160 5.48 -3.48 2.48
CA CYS A 160 5.96 -3.48 1.10
C CYS A 160 4.76 -3.36 0.18
N GLY A 161 4.56 -2.21 -0.46
CA GLY A 161 3.40 -1.90 -1.27
C GLY A 161 3.72 -1.76 -2.75
N GLU A 162 2.93 -2.39 -3.62
CA GLU A 162 2.98 -2.17 -5.07
C GLU A 162 1.64 -1.65 -5.57
N ILE A 163 1.68 -0.55 -6.32
CA ILE A 163 0.52 0.03 -7.00
C ILE A 163 0.72 -0.16 -8.50
N THR A 164 -0.21 -0.86 -9.14
CA THR A 164 -0.32 -0.96 -10.60
C THR A 164 -1.60 -0.26 -11.08
N ALA A 165 -1.89 -0.32 -12.39
CA ALA A 165 -3.14 0.21 -12.94
C ALA A 165 -4.37 -0.51 -12.35
N ASP A 166 -4.30 -1.84 -12.22
CA ASP A 166 -5.45 -2.69 -11.91
C ASP A 166 -5.43 -3.22 -10.48
N THR A 167 -4.25 -3.33 -9.88
CA THR A 167 -4.06 -3.96 -8.57
C THR A 167 -3.31 -3.07 -7.59
N LEU A 168 -3.52 -3.33 -6.32
CA LEU A 168 -2.68 -2.82 -5.24
C LEU A 168 -2.40 -3.98 -4.29
N CYS A 169 -1.13 -4.27 -4.08
CA CYS A 169 -0.67 -5.31 -3.17
C CYS A 169 0.14 -4.70 -2.03
N VAL A 170 -0.16 -5.06 -0.80
CA VAL A 170 0.63 -4.69 0.39
C VAL A 170 0.99 -5.96 1.15
N LEU A 171 2.26 -6.14 1.42
CA LEU A 171 2.80 -7.24 2.22
C LEU A 171 3.47 -6.69 3.47
N LEU A 172 3.32 -7.36 4.60
CA LEU A 172 4.20 -7.19 5.75
C LEU A 172 5.30 -8.24 5.65
N ALA A 173 6.52 -7.79 5.44
CA ALA A 173 7.71 -8.63 5.33
C ALA A 173 8.69 -8.34 6.46
N GLU A 174 9.44 -9.37 6.89
CA GLU A 174 10.51 -9.28 7.88
C GLU A 174 11.83 -9.64 7.22
N THR A 175 12.88 -8.86 7.53
CA THR A 175 14.25 -9.18 7.10
C THR A 175 14.70 -10.43 7.83
N ALA A 176 14.88 -11.52 7.10
CA ALA A 176 15.34 -12.80 7.64
C ALA A 176 16.03 -13.61 6.55
N ASP A 177 16.98 -14.45 6.92
CA ASP A 177 17.58 -15.43 6.01
C ASP A 177 16.62 -16.60 5.79
N ALA A 178 15.58 -16.38 5.00
CA ALA A 178 14.66 -17.43 4.61
C ALA A 178 14.46 -17.43 3.09
N PRO A 179 14.42 -18.59 2.44
CA PRO A 179 14.13 -18.68 1.03
C PRO A 179 12.71 -18.16 0.76
N MET A 180 12.57 -17.40 -0.31
CA MET A 180 11.28 -16.88 -0.75
C MET A 180 10.80 -17.61 -2.01
N PRO A 181 9.50 -17.89 -2.14
CA PRO A 181 8.97 -18.37 -3.40
C PRO A 181 9.19 -17.31 -4.49
N HIS A 182 9.68 -17.75 -5.64
CA HIS A 182 9.80 -16.87 -6.80
C HIS A 182 8.40 -16.56 -7.35
N ALA A 183 8.06 -15.28 -7.47
CA ALA A 183 6.84 -14.82 -8.11
C ALA A 183 7.16 -13.61 -9.01
N ALA A 184 6.50 -13.52 -10.15
CA ALA A 184 6.73 -12.49 -11.13
C ALA A 184 6.26 -11.10 -10.67
N ASP A 185 5.30 -11.07 -9.74
CA ASP A 185 4.81 -9.87 -9.06
C ASP A 185 4.34 -10.22 -7.65
N LEU A 186 4.05 -9.21 -6.83
CA LEU A 186 3.62 -9.43 -5.45
C LEU A 186 2.21 -10.04 -5.38
N ALA A 187 1.35 -9.79 -6.36
CA ALA A 187 -0.01 -10.33 -6.40
C ALA A 187 -0.02 -11.86 -6.63
N ALA A 188 0.95 -12.39 -7.39
CA ALA A 188 1.08 -13.83 -7.63
C ALA A 188 1.31 -14.65 -6.34
N LEU A 189 1.81 -14.03 -5.28
CA LEU A 189 1.94 -14.68 -3.96
C LEU A 189 0.59 -15.06 -3.34
N PHE A 190 -0.48 -14.32 -3.67
CA PHE A 190 -1.84 -14.65 -3.21
C PHE A 190 -2.39 -15.86 -3.96
N ALA A 191 -2.18 -15.94 -5.28
CA ALA A 191 -2.61 -17.07 -6.11
C ALA A 191 -1.90 -18.38 -5.70
N ALA A 192 -0.58 -18.33 -5.46
CA ALA A 192 0.20 -19.49 -5.05
C ALA A 192 -0.27 -20.11 -3.72
N ARG A 193 -0.73 -19.28 -2.77
CA ARG A 193 -1.26 -19.75 -1.48
C ARG A 193 -2.70 -20.27 -1.55
N GLU A 194 -3.51 -19.81 -2.50
CA GLU A 194 -4.85 -20.33 -2.74
C GLU A 194 -4.81 -21.74 -3.38
N ALA A 195 -3.81 -22.00 -4.24
CA ALA A 195 -3.62 -23.29 -4.92
C ALA A 195 -3.01 -24.40 -4.04
N GLY A 196 -2.34 -24.06 -2.96
CA GLY A 196 -1.67 -25.00 -2.03
C GLY A 196 -2.55 -25.43 -0.84
N SER A 197 -3.85 -25.21 -0.92
CA SER A 197 -4.87 -25.57 0.09
C SER A 197 -5.82 -26.62 -0.46
#